data_8f1364a447655bccda09b628007f1617
#
_entry.id   8f1364a447655bccda09b628007f1617
#
_cell.length_a   1.000
_cell.length_b   1.000
_cell.length_c   1.000
_cell.angle_alpha   90.00
_cell.angle_beta   90.00
_cell.angle_gamma   90.00
#
_symmetry.space_group_name_H-M   'P 1'
#
loop_
_entity.id
_entity.type
_entity.pdbx_description
1 polymer ?
#
loop_
_entity_poly.entity_id
_entity_poly.type
_entity_poly.pdbx_seq_one_letter_code
_entity_poly.pdbx_strand_id
1 'polypeptide(L)'
;ADAVGLLGEDRGAEFTLDRIDTMEIDYEAAMVVRAELRAQITAELAEKRARAHPPAATATPQVISFQPHAAKPAPVPGRPVLMAVAARDGLVAVHFGHAREFLVYEASASGARLVGHRKAESYCSGDESCGDAESVLEKTISALADCEVVLCARIGYEPWGQLEAAGIQPNGEHAMQPIADAVMAVWHEMLAAGKLAAGPIVAKRA
;
A
#
# COMPACT_ATOMS: atom_id res chain seq x y z
N ALA A 1 -8.62 -33.12 -9.07
CA ALA A 1 -9.29 -32.56 -10.27
C ALA A 1 -10.80 -32.50 -10.04
N ASP A 2 -11.37 -33.49 -9.40
CA ASP A 2 -12.83 -33.63 -9.25
C ASP A 2 -13.43 -32.61 -8.26
N ALA A 3 -12.71 -32.21 -7.23
CA ALA A 3 -13.19 -31.21 -6.28
C ALA A 3 -13.33 -29.80 -6.88
N VAL A 4 -12.48 -29.45 -7.86
CA VAL A 4 -12.56 -28.16 -8.56
C VAL A 4 -13.60 -28.21 -9.68
N GLY A 5 -13.79 -29.37 -10.30
CA GLY A 5 -14.84 -29.61 -11.30
C GLY A 5 -16.24 -29.50 -10.71
N LEU A 6 -16.46 -30.06 -9.53
CA LEU A 6 -17.74 -29.97 -8.80
C LEU A 6 -18.14 -28.54 -8.46
N LEU A 7 -17.19 -27.65 -8.19
CA LEU A 7 -17.46 -26.23 -7.97
C LEU A 7 -17.85 -25.47 -9.25
N GLY A 8 -17.51 -26.01 -10.42
CA GLY A 8 -17.82 -25.40 -11.73
C GLY A 8 -19.16 -25.83 -12.34
N GLU A 9 -19.66 -27.00 -12.00
CA GLU A 9 -20.87 -27.57 -12.59
C GLU A 9 -22.15 -27.17 -11.83
N ASP A 10 -22.07 -26.84 -10.55
CA ASP A 10 -23.21 -26.47 -9.68
C ASP A 10 -23.49 -24.96 -9.71
N ARG A 11 -23.53 -24.36 -10.89
CA ARG A 11 -23.90 -22.94 -11.05
C ARG A 11 -25.42 -22.76 -10.83
N GLY A 12 -25.84 -22.82 -9.57
CA GLY A 12 -27.24 -22.62 -9.21
C GLY A 12 -27.63 -23.25 -7.89
N ALA A 13 -26.77 -24.05 -7.29
CA ALA A 13 -27.00 -24.52 -5.93
C ALA A 13 -26.54 -23.43 -4.93
N GLU A 14 -27.45 -23.01 -4.05
CA GLU A 14 -27.08 -22.16 -2.90
C GLU A 14 -26.01 -22.89 -2.08
N PHE A 15 -24.80 -22.33 -2.05
CA PHE A 15 -23.74 -22.76 -1.15
C PHE A 15 -24.12 -22.35 0.25
N THR A 16 -24.70 -23.24 1.01
CA THR A 16 -24.93 -23.03 2.45
C THR A 16 -23.74 -23.56 3.26
N LEU A 17 -23.45 -22.92 4.40
CA LEU A 17 -22.38 -23.34 5.32
C LEU A 17 -22.57 -24.82 5.76
N ASP A 18 -23.80 -25.27 5.92
CA ASP A 18 -24.15 -26.66 6.28
C ASP A 18 -23.69 -27.69 5.24
N ARG A 19 -23.58 -27.29 3.95
CA ARG A 19 -23.11 -28.17 2.89
C ARG A 19 -21.58 -28.32 2.88
N ILE A 20 -20.87 -27.33 3.40
CA ILE A 20 -19.41 -27.37 3.56
C ILE A 20 -19.02 -28.30 4.71
N ASP A 21 -19.76 -28.27 5.82
CA ASP A 21 -19.51 -29.10 7.01
C ASP A 21 -19.77 -30.61 6.77
N THR A 22 -20.56 -30.97 5.75
CA THR A 22 -20.85 -32.36 5.38
C THR A 22 -19.90 -32.93 4.32
N MET A 23 -19.04 -32.13 3.73
CA MET A 23 -18.01 -32.63 2.79
C MET A 23 -16.84 -33.21 3.57
N GLU A 24 -16.69 -34.52 3.55
CA GLU A 24 -15.44 -35.19 3.93
C GLU A 24 -14.34 -34.75 2.95
N ILE A 25 -13.55 -33.75 3.34
CA ILE A 25 -12.41 -33.29 2.57
C ILE A 25 -11.28 -34.28 2.81
N ASP A 26 -10.94 -35.08 1.81
CA ASP A 26 -9.71 -35.86 1.82
C ASP A 26 -8.51 -34.87 1.77
N TYR A 27 -7.98 -34.59 2.94
CA TYR A 27 -6.89 -33.63 3.12
C TYR A 27 -5.60 -34.08 2.42
N GLU A 28 -5.34 -35.38 2.34
CA GLU A 28 -4.18 -35.92 1.66
C GLU A 28 -4.27 -35.75 0.15
N ALA A 29 -5.44 -36.06 -0.43
CA ALA A 29 -5.69 -35.84 -1.85
C ALA A 29 -5.62 -34.35 -2.22
N ALA A 30 -6.17 -33.47 -1.38
CA ALA A 30 -6.09 -32.03 -1.57
C ALA A 30 -4.66 -31.49 -1.54
N MET A 31 -3.80 -32.03 -0.67
CA MET A 31 -2.39 -31.66 -0.60
C MET A 31 -1.59 -32.10 -1.82
N VAL A 32 -1.88 -33.25 -2.38
CA VAL A 32 -1.26 -33.74 -3.63
C VAL A 32 -1.62 -32.80 -4.80
N VAL A 33 -2.91 -32.51 -4.98
CA VAL A 33 -3.39 -31.59 -6.04
C VAL A 33 -2.77 -30.21 -5.90
N ARG A 34 -2.64 -29.71 -4.65
CA ARG A 34 -1.99 -28.43 -4.37
C ARG A 34 -0.51 -28.44 -4.75
N ALA A 35 0.20 -29.53 -4.49
CA ALA A 35 1.61 -29.68 -4.85
C ALA A 35 1.80 -29.69 -6.38
N GLU A 36 0.96 -30.43 -7.09
CA GLU A 36 0.97 -30.48 -8.54
C GLU A 36 0.67 -29.12 -9.18
N LEU A 37 -0.35 -28.43 -8.68
CA LEU A 37 -0.71 -27.08 -9.16
C LEU A 37 0.42 -26.08 -8.94
N ARG A 38 1.08 -26.13 -7.79
CA ARG A 38 2.28 -25.31 -7.53
C ARG A 38 3.42 -25.60 -8.49
N ALA A 39 3.67 -26.87 -8.79
CA ALA A 39 4.70 -27.28 -9.73
C ALA A 39 4.39 -26.74 -11.14
N GLN A 40 3.15 -26.85 -11.59
CA GLN A 40 2.69 -26.31 -12.88
C GLN A 40 2.88 -24.79 -12.96
N ILE A 41 2.40 -24.03 -11.96
CA ILE A 41 2.55 -22.57 -11.91
C ILE A 41 4.03 -22.17 -11.91
N THR A 42 4.87 -22.89 -11.18
CA THR A 42 6.30 -22.61 -11.13
C THR A 42 6.96 -22.84 -12.49
N ALA A 43 6.59 -23.92 -13.19
CA ALA A 43 7.06 -24.23 -14.54
C ALA A 43 6.64 -23.18 -15.56
N GLU A 44 5.38 -22.75 -15.55
CA GLU A 44 4.87 -21.70 -16.43
C GLU A 44 5.58 -20.34 -16.19
N LEU A 45 5.80 -20.00 -14.92
CA LEU A 45 6.53 -18.76 -14.58
C LEU A 45 7.99 -18.82 -15.02
N ALA A 46 8.64 -19.99 -14.92
CA ALA A 46 10.00 -20.18 -15.41
C ALA A 46 10.06 -20.06 -16.94
N GLU A 47 9.10 -20.63 -17.63
CA GLU A 47 9.00 -20.52 -19.10
C GLU A 47 8.73 -19.08 -19.55
N LYS A 48 7.81 -18.37 -18.89
CA LYS A 48 7.55 -16.93 -19.14
C LYS A 48 8.79 -16.08 -18.89
N ARG A 49 9.55 -16.35 -17.83
CA ARG A 49 10.82 -15.67 -17.54
C ARG A 49 11.86 -15.96 -18.62
N ALA A 50 11.99 -17.19 -19.06
CA ALA A 50 12.92 -17.57 -20.13
C ALA A 50 12.58 -16.91 -21.47
N ARG A 51 11.30 -16.77 -21.79
CA ARG A 51 10.83 -16.04 -23.00
C ARG A 51 11.04 -14.54 -22.90
N ALA A 52 10.85 -13.96 -21.69
CA ALA A 52 11.05 -12.53 -21.47
C ALA A 52 12.54 -12.14 -21.42
N HIS A 53 13.40 -13.08 -21.02
CA HIS A 53 14.85 -12.90 -20.95
C HIS A 53 15.53 -14.10 -21.61
N PRO A 54 15.60 -14.13 -22.98
CA PRO A 54 16.37 -15.17 -23.64
C PRO A 54 17.81 -15.11 -23.12
N PRO A 55 18.47 -16.26 -22.91
CA PRO A 55 19.85 -16.28 -22.46
C PRO A 55 20.67 -15.45 -23.46
N ALA A 56 21.26 -14.37 -22.99
CA ALA A 56 22.15 -13.55 -23.79
C ALA A 56 23.24 -14.45 -24.35
N ALA A 57 23.27 -14.57 -25.68
CA ALA A 57 24.39 -15.23 -26.36
C ALA A 57 25.67 -14.65 -25.80
N THR A 58 26.59 -15.54 -25.39
CA THR A 58 27.92 -15.30 -24.83
C THR A 58 28.56 -14.00 -25.34
N ALA A 59 28.17 -12.89 -24.76
CA ALA A 59 28.89 -11.64 -24.89
C ALA A 59 29.99 -11.67 -23.84
N THR A 60 31.22 -11.58 -24.26
CA THR A 60 32.39 -11.31 -23.46
C THR A 60 32.05 -10.30 -22.37
N PRO A 61 32.46 -10.49 -21.09
CA PRO A 61 32.16 -9.54 -20.04
C PRO A 61 32.78 -8.20 -20.39
N GLN A 62 32.00 -7.33 -21.02
CA GLN A 62 32.34 -5.91 -21.09
C GLN A 62 32.19 -5.40 -19.65
N VAL A 63 33.32 -4.99 -19.09
CA VAL A 63 33.33 -4.16 -17.89
C VAL A 63 32.54 -2.90 -18.23
N ILE A 64 31.26 -2.89 -17.86
CA ILE A 64 30.47 -1.67 -17.93
C ILE A 64 31.08 -0.77 -16.86
N SER A 65 31.96 0.14 -17.31
CA SER A 65 32.34 1.26 -16.46
C SER A 65 31.07 1.98 -16.09
N PHE A 66 30.67 1.88 -14.83
CA PHE A 66 29.68 2.76 -14.23
C PHE A 66 30.26 4.19 -14.30
N GLN A 67 30.07 4.85 -15.41
CA GLN A 67 30.21 6.28 -15.43
C GLN A 67 29.00 6.82 -14.68
N PRO A 68 29.14 7.62 -13.62
CA PRO A 68 28.04 8.29 -12.98
C PRO A 68 27.55 9.42 -13.90
N HIS A 69 26.87 9.01 -14.98
CA HIS A 69 26.15 9.92 -15.88
C HIS A 69 24.66 9.86 -15.55
N ALA A 70 24.33 10.13 -14.32
CA ALA A 70 23.08 10.81 -14.08
C ALA A 70 23.47 12.27 -13.89
N ALA A 71 23.40 13.04 -14.96
CA ALA A 71 23.06 14.44 -14.78
C ALA A 71 21.86 14.41 -13.84
N LYS A 72 22.09 14.83 -12.58
CA LYS A 72 21.04 14.94 -11.57
C LYS A 72 19.93 15.73 -12.27
N PRO A 73 18.72 15.16 -12.48
CA PRO A 73 17.67 15.89 -13.15
C PRO A 73 17.57 17.24 -12.43
N ALA A 74 17.47 18.31 -13.20
CA ALA A 74 17.37 19.66 -12.64
C ALA A 74 16.28 19.60 -11.57
N PRO A 75 16.51 20.11 -10.35
CA PRO A 75 15.57 19.98 -9.26
C PRO A 75 14.23 20.53 -9.71
N VAL A 76 13.23 19.66 -9.77
CA VAL A 76 11.86 20.07 -10.07
C VAL A 76 11.48 21.03 -8.94
N PRO A 77 11.08 22.28 -9.24
CA PRO A 77 10.80 23.27 -8.20
C PRO A 77 9.56 22.85 -7.42
N GLY A 78 9.76 22.33 -6.21
CA GLY A 78 8.70 21.95 -5.30
C GLY A 78 9.27 21.80 -3.89
N ARG A 79 8.56 22.31 -2.90
CA ARG A 79 8.95 22.11 -1.50
C ARG A 79 8.74 20.67 -1.06
N PRO A 80 9.49 20.20 -0.04
CA PRO A 80 9.22 18.92 0.57
C PRO A 80 7.85 18.90 1.27
N VAL A 81 7.25 17.72 1.34
CA VAL A 81 5.96 17.45 1.98
C VAL A 81 6.10 16.27 2.93
N LEU A 82 5.55 16.38 4.13
CA LEU A 82 5.44 15.27 5.05
C LEU A 82 4.11 14.54 4.82
N MET A 83 4.20 13.24 4.66
CA MET A 83 3.07 12.36 4.40
C MET A 83 3.08 11.19 5.38
N ALA A 84 1.96 10.95 6.04
CA ALA A 84 1.75 9.79 6.89
C ALA A 84 1.15 8.63 6.09
N VAL A 85 1.65 7.42 6.29
CA VAL A 85 1.23 6.24 5.52
C VAL A 85 0.79 5.13 6.45
N ALA A 86 -0.46 4.69 6.34
CA ALA A 86 -0.98 3.49 6.99
C ALA A 86 -0.56 2.26 6.19
N ALA A 87 0.57 1.67 6.57
CA ALA A 87 1.28 0.67 5.78
C ALA A 87 1.29 -0.72 6.40
N ARG A 88 1.39 -1.73 5.53
CA ARG A 88 1.71 -3.11 5.89
C ARG A 88 2.53 -3.73 4.78
N ASP A 89 3.59 -4.46 5.14
CA ASP A 89 4.44 -5.21 4.21
C ASP A 89 4.99 -4.35 3.04
N GLY A 90 5.30 -3.08 3.31
CA GLY A 90 5.81 -2.15 2.30
C GLY A 90 4.77 -1.55 1.36
N LEU A 91 3.48 -1.82 1.58
CA LEU A 91 2.36 -1.33 0.78
C LEU A 91 1.45 -0.39 1.58
N VAL A 92 0.75 0.50 0.89
CA VAL A 92 -0.35 1.31 1.44
C VAL A 92 -1.57 0.40 1.63
N ALA A 93 -1.60 -0.42 2.68
CA ALA A 93 -2.53 -1.56 2.77
C ALA A 93 -3.45 -1.53 3.98
N VAL A 94 -3.33 -0.54 4.88
CA VAL A 94 -4.08 -0.51 6.14
C VAL A 94 -5.22 0.51 6.08
N HIS A 95 -6.39 0.10 6.59
CA HIS A 95 -7.51 1.00 6.84
C HIS A 95 -7.12 2.01 7.93
N PHE A 96 -7.45 3.29 7.75
CA PHE A 96 -7.07 4.36 8.66
C PHE A 96 -7.38 4.05 10.13
N GLY A 97 -8.62 3.66 10.44
CA GLY A 97 -9.05 3.32 11.81
C GLY A 97 -8.48 2.02 12.39
N HIS A 98 -7.83 1.19 11.58
CA HIS A 98 -7.13 -0.02 12.02
C HIS A 98 -5.62 0.18 12.16
N ALA A 99 -5.11 1.34 11.78
CA ALA A 99 -3.70 1.63 11.86
C ALA A 99 -3.26 1.76 13.33
N ARG A 100 -2.25 0.99 13.72
CA ARG A 100 -1.59 1.09 15.03
C ARG A 100 -0.36 1.98 14.98
N GLU A 101 0.10 2.26 13.78
CA GLU A 101 1.20 3.17 13.51
C GLU A 101 1.06 3.76 12.10
N PHE A 102 1.63 4.92 11.92
CA PHE A 102 1.81 5.55 10.63
C PHE A 102 3.31 5.77 10.38
N LEU A 103 3.78 5.38 9.20
CA LEU A 103 5.11 5.71 8.73
C LEU A 103 5.08 7.13 8.16
N VAL A 104 6.02 7.98 8.59
CA VAL A 104 6.09 9.37 8.09
C VAL A 104 7.21 9.48 7.07
N TYR A 105 6.83 9.86 5.85
CA TYR A 105 7.74 10.08 4.74
C TYR A 105 7.84 11.56 4.40
N GLU A 106 9.04 12.00 4.10
CA GLU A 106 9.30 13.25 3.43
C GLU A 106 9.41 13.00 1.93
N ALA A 107 8.52 13.57 1.15
CA ALA A 107 8.56 13.56 -0.30
C ALA A 107 9.14 14.86 -0.83
N SER A 108 10.08 14.77 -1.75
CA SER A 108 10.74 15.93 -2.36
C SER A 108 11.25 15.63 -3.77
N ALA A 109 11.80 16.60 -4.44
CA ALA A 109 12.46 16.40 -5.74
C ALA A 109 13.61 15.37 -5.71
N SER A 110 14.13 15.02 -4.54
CA SER A 110 15.16 14.01 -4.36
C SER A 110 14.62 12.61 -4.13
N GLY A 111 13.30 12.45 -4.01
CA GLY A 111 12.61 11.18 -3.74
C GLY A 111 11.87 11.15 -2.40
N ALA A 112 11.33 9.98 -2.07
CA ALA A 112 10.67 9.69 -0.80
C ALA A 112 11.67 9.19 0.24
N ARG A 113 11.66 9.76 1.43
CA ARG A 113 12.54 9.38 2.54
C ARG A 113 11.73 9.15 3.81
N LEU A 114 11.86 7.97 4.42
CA LEU A 114 11.28 7.71 5.73
C LEU A 114 11.96 8.61 6.79
N VAL A 115 11.19 9.40 7.51
CA VAL A 115 11.68 10.35 8.51
C VAL A 115 11.21 10.03 9.93
N GLY A 116 10.23 9.15 10.08
CA GLY A 116 9.77 8.73 11.39
C GLY A 116 8.55 7.86 11.37
N HIS A 117 8.03 7.60 12.56
CA HIS A 117 6.73 6.94 12.76
C HIS A 117 5.91 7.67 13.80
N ARG A 118 4.59 7.48 13.73
CA ARG A 118 3.63 7.94 14.73
C ARG A 118 2.81 6.75 15.20
N LYS A 119 2.83 6.47 16.49
CA LYS A 119 1.96 5.46 17.08
C LYS A 119 0.54 5.99 17.11
N ALA A 120 -0.41 5.11 16.82
CA ALA A 120 -1.83 5.36 16.90
C ALA A 120 -2.52 4.20 17.63
N GLU A 121 -3.69 4.45 18.15
CA GLU A 121 -4.55 3.42 18.70
C GLU A 121 -5.62 3.07 17.67
N SER A 122 -5.84 1.77 17.44
CA SER A 122 -6.92 1.32 16.57
C SER A 122 -8.25 1.62 17.23
N TYR A 123 -9.13 2.36 16.57
CA TYR A 123 -10.47 2.69 17.08
C TYR A 123 -11.59 1.97 16.35
N CYS A 124 -11.30 1.29 15.26
CA CYS A 124 -12.26 0.54 14.48
C CYS A 124 -12.13 -0.95 14.82
N SER A 125 -12.87 -1.43 15.81
CA SER A 125 -12.89 -2.84 16.24
C SER A 125 -14.05 -3.64 15.66
N GLY A 126 -14.97 -2.98 14.94
CA GLY A 126 -16.14 -3.63 14.36
C GLY A 126 -17.31 -3.81 15.33
N ASP A 127 -17.12 -3.56 16.61
CA ASP A 127 -18.18 -3.59 17.61
C ASP A 127 -18.79 -2.19 17.84
N GLU A 128 -20.10 -2.16 18.08
CA GLU A 128 -20.88 -0.91 18.24
C GLU A 128 -20.55 -0.10 19.53
N SER A 129 -19.54 -0.50 20.30
CA SER A 129 -19.15 0.16 21.54
C SER A 129 -18.05 1.22 21.31
N CYS A 130 -18.36 2.22 20.52
CA CYS A 130 -17.42 3.32 20.20
C CYS A 130 -17.43 4.49 21.20
N GLY A 131 -17.57 4.24 22.50
CA GLY A 131 -17.57 5.33 23.50
C GLY A 131 -16.28 6.16 23.56
N ASP A 132 -15.14 5.59 23.16
CA ASP A 132 -13.82 6.24 23.18
C ASP A 132 -13.26 6.53 21.78
N ALA A 133 -13.97 6.19 20.70
CA ALA A 133 -13.49 6.30 19.34
C ALA A 133 -13.16 7.75 18.94
N GLU A 134 -13.96 8.71 19.37
CA GLU A 134 -13.76 10.13 19.09
C GLU A 134 -12.45 10.65 19.69
N SER A 135 -12.18 10.32 20.96
CA SER A 135 -10.96 10.73 21.63
C SER A 135 -9.69 10.09 21.04
N VAL A 136 -9.80 8.84 20.55
CA VAL A 136 -8.69 8.15 19.87
C VAL A 136 -8.43 8.76 18.50
N LEU A 137 -9.49 9.11 17.77
CA LEU A 137 -9.38 9.78 16.47
C LEU A 137 -8.72 11.15 16.60
N GLU A 138 -9.14 11.97 17.58
CA GLU A 138 -8.53 13.27 17.88
C GLU A 138 -7.03 13.16 18.21
N LYS A 139 -6.66 12.18 19.04
CA LYS A 139 -5.26 11.90 19.38
C LYS A 139 -4.46 11.51 18.15
N THR A 140 -5.05 10.67 17.28
CA THR A 140 -4.39 10.24 16.02
C THR A 140 -4.18 11.44 15.09
N ILE A 141 -5.20 12.29 14.89
CA ILE A 141 -5.10 13.49 14.07
C ILE A 141 -4.05 14.45 14.64
N SER A 142 -4.04 14.62 15.96
CA SER A 142 -3.04 15.47 16.65
C SER A 142 -1.61 14.95 16.45
N ALA A 143 -1.42 13.63 16.48
CA ALA A 143 -0.12 13.01 16.24
C ALA A 143 0.37 13.18 14.79
N LEU A 144 -0.55 13.43 13.84
CA LEU A 144 -0.28 13.63 12.43
C LEU A 144 -0.32 15.10 11.99
N ALA A 145 -0.44 16.04 12.93
CA ALA A 145 -0.68 17.46 12.63
C ALA A 145 0.46 18.15 11.85
N ASP A 146 1.65 17.56 11.81
CA ASP A 146 2.80 18.00 11.02
C ASP A 146 2.78 17.44 9.57
N CYS A 147 1.92 16.47 9.28
CA CYS A 147 1.78 15.90 7.95
C CYS A 147 0.73 16.67 7.13
N GLU A 148 0.94 16.76 5.84
CA GLU A 148 -0.01 17.40 4.91
C GLU A 148 -0.94 16.40 4.25
N VAL A 149 -0.52 15.14 4.16
CA VAL A 149 -1.28 14.07 3.52
C VAL A 149 -1.24 12.82 4.38
N VAL A 150 -2.35 12.07 4.40
CA VAL A 150 -2.44 10.73 4.96
C VAL A 150 -2.81 9.76 3.85
N LEU A 151 -1.93 8.78 3.57
CA LEU A 151 -2.20 7.69 2.65
C LEU A 151 -2.68 6.46 3.42
N CYS A 152 -3.80 5.89 3.00
CA CYS A 152 -4.36 4.67 3.59
C CYS A 152 -5.13 3.88 2.54
N ALA A 153 -5.38 2.59 2.79
CA ALA A 153 -6.15 1.76 1.87
C ALA A 153 -7.64 2.12 1.85
N ARG A 154 -8.17 2.51 3.01
CA ARG A 154 -9.55 2.94 3.19
C ARG A 154 -9.66 3.88 4.38
N ILE A 155 -10.67 4.75 4.36
CA ILE A 155 -11.00 5.67 5.44
C ILE A 155 -12.51 5.89 5.47
N GLY A 156 -13.08 6.03 6.65
CA GLY A 156 -14.48 6.36 6.83
C GLY A 156 -14.77 7.83 6.56
N TYR A 157 -16.05 8.15 6.38
CA TYR A 157 -16.49 9.51 6.08
C TYR A 157 -16.17 10.52 7.19
N GLU A 158 -16.41 10.13 8.44
CA GLU A 158 -16.17 10.99 9.60
C GLU A 158 -14.68 11.32 9.81
N PRO A 159 -13.75 10.34 9.89
CA PRO A 159 -12.32 10.63 9.97
C PRO A 159 -11.81 11.42 8.77
N TRP A 160 -12.39 11.23 7.58
CA TRP A 160 -12.07 12.03 6.39
C TRP A 160 -12.30 13.52 6.65
N GLY A 161 -13.52 13.88 7.07
CA GLY A 161 -13.87 15.28 7.34
C GLY A 161 -13.06 15.91 8.46
N GLN A 162 -12.72 15.13 9.50
CA GLN A 162 -11.88 15.63 10.62
C GLN A 162 -10.43 15.88 10.19
N LEU A 163 -9.86 15.02 9.34
CA LEU A 163 -8.52 15.24 8.77
C LEU A 163 -8.49 16.50 7.89
N GLU A 164 -9.48 16.67 7.01
CA GLU A 164 -9.58 17.88 6.18
C GLU A 164 -9.74 19.16 7.04
N ALA A 165 -10.55 19.10 8.09
CA ALA A 165 -10.70 20.21 9.05
C ALA A 165 -9.39 20.53 9.78
N ALA A 166 -8.54 19.53 10.03
CA ALA A 166 -7.20 19.71 10.58
C ALA A 166 -6.15 20.17 9.55
N GLY A 167 -6.53 20.28 8.27
CA GLY A 167 -5.63 20.69 7.18
C GLY A 167 -4.75 19.54 6.65
N ILE A 168 -5.13 18.30 6.92
CA ILE A 168 -4.47 17.08 6.44
C ILE A 168 -5.33 16.49 5.33
N GLN A 169 -4.77 16.27 4.15
CA GLN A 169 -5.49 15.70 3.02
C GLN A 169 -5.50 14.17 3.09
N PRO A 170 -6.65 13.49 3.27
CA PRO A 170 -6.71 12.04 3.16
C PRO A 170 -6.61 11.59 1.71
N ASN A 171 -5.90 10.48 1.47
CA ASN A 171 -5.75 9.89 0.15
C ASN A 171 -5.89 8.37 0.24
N GLY A 172 -6.85 7.80 -0.49
CA GLY A 172 -7.10 6.37 -0.62
C GLY A 172 -6.87 5.84 -2.04
N GLU A 173 -6.43 6.67 -2.97
CA GLU A 173 -6.33 6.30 -4.40
C GLU A 173 -5.13 5.39 -4.68
N HIS A 174 -4.11 5.46 -3.83
CA HIS A 174 -2.90 4.65 -3.96
C HIS A 174 -2.91 3.39 -3.09
N ALA A 175 -4.09 2.87 -2.77
CA ALA A 175 -4.24 1.61 -2.03
C ALA A 175 -3.51 0.46 -2.73
N MET A 176 -2.84 -0.39 -1.95
CA MET A 176 -2.08 -1.56 -2.39
C MET A 176 -0.85 -1.26 -3.27
N GLN A 177 -0.45 -0.01 -3.38
CA GLN A 177 0.79 0.37 -4.07
C GLN A 177 2.00 0.34 -3.11
N PRO A 178 3.22 0.14 -3.62
CA PRO A 178 4.44 0.33 -2.84
C PRO A 178 4.51 1.74 -2.25
N ILE A 179 4.93 1.86 -1.00
CA ILE A 179 4.90 3.14 -0.27
C ILE A 179 5.65 4.24 -1.00
N ALA A 180 6.87 3.94 -1.47
CA ALA A 180 7.70 4.96 -2.12
C ALA A 180 7.05 5.50 -3.41
N ASP A 181 6.44 4.59 -4.19
CA ASP A 181 5.75 4.95 -5.43
C ASP A 181 4.51 5.79 -5.15
N ALA A 182 3.69 5.37 -4.17
CA ALA A 182 2.50 6.10 -3.75
C ALA A 182 2.82 7.51 -3.22
N VAL A 183 3.81 7.63 -2.36
CA VAL A 183 4.27 8.90 -1.79
C VAL A 183 4.76 9.84 -2.89
N MET A 184 5.53 9.34 -3.85
CA MET A 184 6.03 10.15 -4.96
C MET A 184 4.93 10.50 -5.95
N ALA A 185 3.96 9.62 -6.21
CA ALA A 185 2.83 9.92 -7.06
C ALA A 185 2.02 11.10 -6.50
N VAL A 186 1.69 11.06 -5.21
CA VAL A 186 0.97 12.16 -4.54
C VAL A 186 1.79 13.46 -4.56
N TRP A 187 3.10 13.41 -4.35
CA TRP A 187 3.95 14.59 -4.43
C TRP A 187 3.91 15.20 -5.85
N HIS A 188 3.98 14.39 -6.90
CA HIS A 188 3.88 14.85 -8.28
C HIS A 188 2.49 15.42 -8.60
N GLU A 189 1.41 14.85 -8.09
CA GLU A 189 0.06 15.38 -8.21
C GLU A 189 -0.06 16.75 -7.55
N MET A 190 0.46 16.89 -6.33
CA MET A 190 0.50 18.18 -5.62
C MET A 190 1.33 19.22 -6.37
N LEU A 191 2.45 18.81 -6.97
CA LEU A 191 3.28 19.68 -7.79
C LEU A 191 2.54 20.15 -9.04
N ALA A 192 1.90 19.22 -9.76
CA ALA A 192 1.11 19.52 -10.94
C ALA A 192 -0.09 20.43 -10.64
N ALA A 193 -0.69 20.27 -9.47
CA ALA A 193 -1.76 21.14 -8.97
C ALA A 193 -1.29 22.51 -8.45
N GLY A 194 0.03 22.79 -8.51
CA GLY A 194 0.62 24.06 -8.05
C GLY A 194 0.64 24.24 -6.53
N LYS A 195 0.32 23.18 -5.76
CA LYS A 195 0.29 23.22 -4.28
C LYS A 195 1.67 23.29 -3.62
N LEU A 196 2.73 22.99 -4.38
CA LEU A 196 4.11 22.94 -3.91
C LEU A 196 4.97 24.13 -4.39
N ALA A 197 4.36 25.18 -4.89
CA ALA A 197 5.08 26.40 -5.22
C ALA A 197 5.82 26.91 -3.98
N ALA A 198 7.07 27.35 -4.16
CA ALA A 198 7.91 27.85 -3.09
C ALA A 198 7.29 29.10 -2.46
N GLY A 199 6.47 28.87 -1.44
CA GLY A 199 6.02 29.93 -0.51
C GLY A 199 6.84 29.85 0.78
N PRO A 200 6.88 30.90 1.58
CA PRO A 200 7.63 30.87 2.83
C PRO A 200 7.11 29.74 3.71
N ILE A 201 8.02 28.87 4.16
CA ILE A 201 7.75 27.81 5.13
C ILE A 201 7.29 28.51 6.41
N VAL A 202 5.99 28.62 6.61
CA VAL A 202 5.46 28.95 7.93
C VAL A 202 5.53 27.68 8.75
N ALA A 203 6.64 27.50 9.46
CA ALA A 203 6.74 26.49 10.51
C ALA A 203 5.62 26.78 11.51
N LYS A 204 4.56 25.97 11.46
CA LYS A 204 3.53 25.95 12.48
C LYS A 204 4.21 25.42 13.75
N ARG A 205 4.74 26.32 14.59
CA ARG A 205 5.21 25.97 15.92
C ARG A 205 3.99 25.55 16.74
N ALA A 206 4.09 24.33 17.32
CA ALA A 206 3.19 23.86 18.36
C ALA A 206 3.24 24.77 19.59
#